data_220bb32fabbe376e9aded61e701b569c
#
_entry.id   220bb32fabbe376e9aded61e701b569c
#
_cell.length_a   1.000
_cell.length_b   1.000
_cell.length_c   1.000
_cell.angle_alpha   90.00
_cell.angle_beta   90.00
_cell.angle_gamma   90.00
#
_symmetry.space_group_name_H-M   'P 1'
#
loop_
_entity.id
_entity.type
_entity.pdbx_description
1 polymer ?
#
loop_
_entity_poly.entity_id
_entity_poly.type
_entity_poly.pdbx_seq_one_letter_code
_entity_poly.pdbx_strand_id
1 'polypeptide(L)'
;MKKIDRRKAIKNLTIGLGGATLLSSPLSGFAHTKNNSKTIPSREFGNPNIENPVTVITLGAGGRGNVYGNYGIQFPKELDIVGVAEPISIRNERYTKKHNISEENRFDTWEHVFDRPKFADAVIISTPDNLHYGPCMKALEMGYDVLLEKPIAPSEKECLDILNLANKTGRIVAVCHVLRYAPYFIKLREMIQSGSIGKLISIQHLEPIEHIHMSHSYVRGNWHNSKKTTPIILAKSCHDLDILRWMIGKPCKSIAAYGSLKWFKKENAPEGSTNRCSDGCAVEATCPYSALKIYNDPNGWSSVFDLPDD
;
A
#
# COMPACT_ATOMS: atom_id res chain seq x y z
N MET A 1 -28.85 -7.42 -29.99
CA MET A 1 -28.21 -6.91 -28.72
C MET A 1 -29.28 -6.79 -27.64
N LYS A 2 -29.26 -7.68 -26.64
CA LYS A 2 -30.16 -7.58 -25.49
C LYS A 2 -29.70 -6.43 -24.58
N LYS A 3 -30.52 -5.42 -24.39
CA LYS A 3 -30.27 -4.33 -23.42
C LYS A 3 -30.16 -4.93 -22.03
N ILE A 4 -28.98 -4.77 -21.40
CA ILE A 4 -28.79 -5.13 -20.00
C ILE A 4 -29.50 -4.10 -19.16
N ASP A 5 -30.46 -4.57 -18.35
CA ASP A 5 -31.19 -3.72 -17.40
C ASP A 5 -30.21 -3.18 -16.32
N ARG A 6 -30.06 -1.85 -16.28
CA ARG A 6 -29.18 -1.15 -15.34
C ARG A 6 -29.45 -1.51 -13.87
N ARG A 7 -30.71 -1.79 -13.52
CA ARG A 7 -31.09 -2.21 -12.16
C ARG A 7 -30.56 -3.60 -11.82
N LYS A 8 -30.49 -4.51 -12.81
CA LYS A 8 -29.97 -5.86 -12.63
C LYS A 8 -28.45 -5.87 -12.48
N ALA A 9 -27.73 -4.98 -13.17
CA ALA A 9 -26.29 -4.79 -13.00
C ALA A 9 -25.94 -4.22 -11.61
N ILE A 10 -26.70 -3.25 -11.12
CA ILE A 10 -26.51 -2.66 -9.78
C ILE A 10 -26.82 -3.71 -8.68
N LYS A 11 -27.89 -4.50 -8.85
CA LYS A 11 -28.25 -5.55 -7.89
C LYS A 11 -27.21 -6.66 -7.78
N ASN A 12 -26.54 -6.99 -8.88
CA ASN A 12 -25.43 -7.95 -8.88
C ASN A 12 -24.14 -7.40 -8.23
N LEU A 13 -23.93 -6.09 -8.27
CA LEU A 13 -22.84 -5.40 -7.56
C LEU A 13 -23.04 -5.38 -6.04
N THR A 14 -24.29 -5.23 -5.57
CA THR A 14 -24.61 -5.20 -4.14
C THR A 14 -24.62 -6.59 -3.48
N ILE A 15 -24.84 -7.65 -4.24
CA ILE A 15 -24.79 -9.04 -3.75
C ILE A 15 -23.32 -9.54 -3.55
N GLY A 16 -22.36 -8.92 -4.22
CA GLY A 16 -20.93 -9.23 -4.06
C GLY A 16 -20.27 -8.73 -2.77
N LEU A 17 -20.96 -7.89 -1.97
CA LEU A 17 -20.43 -7.29 -0.74
C LEU A 17 -20.83 -8.01 0.55
N GLY A 18 -21.61 -9.06 0.46
CA GLY A 18 -22.07 -9.79 1.63
C GLY A 18 -22.19 -11.29 1.37
N GLY A 19 -21.27 -12.07 1.87
CA GLY A 19 -21.44 -13.51 2.04
C GLY A 19 -20.68 -14.38 1.04
N ALA A 20 -19.58 -14.95 1.50
CA ALA A 20 -18.97 -16.13 0.90
C ALA A 20 -19.91 -17.32 1.04
N THR A 21 -20.55 -17.76 -0.05
CA THR A 21 -21.02 -19.14 -0.21
C THR A 21 -20.90 -19.54 -1.68
N LEU A 22 -20.23 -20.67 -1.87
CA LEU A 22 -20.00 -21.41 -3.09
C LEU A 22 -21.30 -21.68 -3.87
N LEU A 23 -21.34 -21.33 -5.15
CA LEU A 23 -22.15 -22.05 -6.11
C LEU A 23 -21.43 -22.05 -7.46
N SER A 24 -20.94 -23.21 -7.82
CA SER A 24 -20.43 -23.59 -9.13
C SER A 24 -21.57 -23.67 -10.15
N SER A 25 -21.46 -22.95 -11.27
CA SER A 25 -22.22 -23.27 -12.49
C SER A 25 -21.44 -22.78 -13.72
N PRO A 26 -21.32 -23.59 -14.77
CA PRO A 26 -20.52 -23.25 -15.94
C PRO A 26 -21.29 -22.33 -16.88
N LEU A 27 -20.73 -21.16 -17.17
CA LEU A 27 -21.16 -20.30 -18.28
C LEU A 27 -20.27 -20.59 -19.50
N SER A 28 -20.69 -21.55 -20.29
CA SER A 28 -20.18 -21.76 -21.64
C SER A 28 -20.86 -20.76 -22.60
N GLY A 29 -20.05 -20.09 -23.41
CA GLY A 29 -20.47 -19.42 -24.64
C GLY A 29 -20.27 -17.92 -24.72
N PHE A 30 -19.03 -17.46 -24.85
CA PHE A 30 -18.73 -16.20 -25.51
C PHE A 30 -17.52 -16.38 -26.44
N ALA A 31 -17.72 -16.04 -27.71
CA ALA A 31 -16.73 -16.16 -28.77
C ALA A 31 -15.51 -15.30 -28.49
N HIS A 32 -14.34 -15.92 -28.53
CA HIS A 32 -13.03 -15.29 -28.38
C HIS A 32 -12.68 -14.49 -29.65
N THR A 33 -12.61 -13.18 -29.56
CA THR A 33 -11.75 -12.39 -30.46
C THR A 33 -10.35 -12.36 -29.82
N LYS A 34 -9.37 -12.89 -30.53
CA LYS A 34 -7.96 -12.90 -30.12
C LYS A 34 -7.42 -11.46 -30.08
N ASN A 35 -7.43 -10.86 -28.92
CA ASN A 35 -6.57 -9.73 -28.61
C ASN A 35 -5.42 -10.24 -27.73
N ASN A 36 -4.19 -10.08 -28.21
CA ASN A 36 -2.96 -10.40 -27.48
C ASN A 36 -2.72 -9.43 -26.30
N SER A 37 -3.64 -9.35 -25.36
CA SER A 37 -3.35 -8.84 -24.04
C SER A 37 -2.87 -10.02 -23.20
N LYS A 38 -1.62 -9.99 -22.74
CA LYS A 38 -1.14 -10.94 -21.74
C LYS A 38 -2.08 -10.84 -20.53
N THR A 39 -3.02 -11.77 -20.43
CA THR A 39 -3.87 -11.94 -19.26
C THR A 39 -2.95 -12.24 -18.09
N ILE A 40 -3.03 -11.42 -17.04
CA ILE A 40 -2.45 -11.77 -15.75
C ILE A 40 -3.22 -13.02 -15.30
N PRO A 41 -2.54 -14.17 -15.09
CA PRO A 41 -3.25 -15.38 -14.67
C PRO A 41 -3.96 -15.08 -13.35
N SER A 42 -5.20 -15.56 -13.22
CA SER A 42 -5.87 -15.65 -11.92
C SER A 42 -5.02 -16.59 -11.05
N ARG A 43 -4.16 -16.05 -10.19
CA ARG A 43 -3.41 -16.86 -9.26
C ARG A 43 -4.39 -17.41 -8.23
N GLU A 44 -4.54 -18.71 -8.19
CA GLU A 44 -4.88 -19.39 -6.95
C GLU A 44 -3.81 -19.01 -5.92
N PHE A 45 -4.24 -18.63 -4.71
CA PHE A 45 -3.31 -18.31 -3.63
C PHE A 45 -2.47 -19.55 -3.31
N GLY A 46 -1.16 -19.44 -3.41
CA GLY A 46 -0.21 -20.52 -3.29
C GLY A 46 0.20 -21.11 -4.64
N ASN A 47 1.50 -21.03 -4.98
CA ASN A 47 2.05 -21.72 -6.15
C ASN A 47 2.59 -23.08 -5.71
N PRO A 48 1.96 -24.21 -6.08
CA PRO A 48 2.42 -25.52 -5.63
C PRO A 48 3.78 -25.96 -6.19
N ASN A 49 4.38 -25.17 -7.10
CA ASN A 49 5.62 -25.51 -7.81
C ASN A 49 6.85 -24.69 -7.37
N ILE A 50 6.80 -24.03 -6.22
CA ILE A 50 7.98 -23.35 -5.67
C ILE A 50 8.81 -24.38 -4.91
N GLU A 51 9.99 -24.71 -5.39
CA GLU A 51 10.90 -25.67 -4.75
C GLU A 51 11.52 -25.09 -3.46
N ASN A 52 11.84 -23.79 -3.46
CA ASN A 52 12.42 -23.08 -2.32
C ASN A 52 11.70 -21.73 -2.14
N PRO A 53 11.45 -21.28 -0.90
CA PRO A 53 10.88 -19.96 -0.65
C PRO A 53 11.81 -18.86 -1.16
N VAL A 54 11.21 -17.76 -1.63
CA VAL A 54 11.98 -16.54 -1.91
C VAL A 54 12.43 -15.95 -0.58
N THR A 55 13.74 -15.78 -0.44
CA THR A 55 14.33 -15.18 0.77
C THR A 55 14.33 -13.66 0.68
N VAL A 56 13.87 -12.97 1.74
CA VAL A 56 13.78 -11.52 1.72
C VAL A 56 14.28 -10.87 3.02
N ILE A 57 14.77 -9.64 2.87
CA ILE A 57 15.14 -8.75 3.98
C ILE A 57 14.09 -7.65 4.04
N THR A 58 13.54 -7.37 5.22
CA THR A 58 12.59 -6.28 5.43
C THR A 58 13.30 -5.04 5.94
N LEU A 59 13.20 -3.92 5.21
CA LEU A 59 13.65 -2.60 5.64
C LEU A 59 12.43 -1.80 6.10
N GLY A 60 12.33 -1.58 7.43
CA GLY A 60 11.18 -0.98 8.09
C GLY A 60 10.14 -2.01 8.54
N ALA A 61 10.16 -2.39 9.83
CA ALA A 61 9.24 -3.34 10.44
C ALA A 61 7.98 -2.69 11.05
N GLY A 62 7.55 -1.55 10.50
CA GLY A 62 6.29 -0.89 10.83
C GLY A 62 5.05 -1.64 10.32
N GLY A 63 3.91 -0.95 10.26
CA GLY A 63 2.65 -1.55 9.82
C GLY A 63 2.74 -2.25 8.47
N ARG A 64 3.38 -1.63 7.46
CA ARG A 64 3.49 -2.23 6.11
C ARG A 64 4.47 -3.40 6.08
N GLY A 65 5.64 -3.29 6.70
CA GLY A 65 6.58 -4.40 6.82
C GLY A 65 5.95 -5.63 7.45
N ASN A 66 5.15 -5.44 8.51
CA ASN A 66 4.40 -6.52 9.15
C ASN A 66 3.34 -7.15 8.23
N VAL A 67 2.65 -6.37 7.40
CA VAL A 67 1.66 -6.92 6.43
C VAL A 67 2.35 -7.87 5.45
N TYR A 68 3.51 -7.47 4.90
CA TYR A 68 4.27 -8.33 3.98
C TYR A 68 4.90 -9.53 4.69
N GLY A 69 5.48 -9.32 5.89
CA GLY A 69 6.04 -10.39 6.70
C GLY A 69 5.01 -11.46 7.07
N ASN A 70 3.78 -11.06 7.38
CA ASN A 70 2.70 -12.00 7.66
C ASN A 70 2.42 -12.97 6.51
N TYR A 71 2.66 -12.56 5.26
CA TYR A 71 2.56 -13.48 4.13
C TYR A 71 3.53 -14.66 4.26
N GLY A 72 4.78 -14.42 4.67
CA GLY A 72 5.76 -15.48 4.92
C GLY A 72 5.32 -16.46 6.02
N ILE A 73 4.62 -15.96 7.06
CA ILE A 73 4.05 -16.83 8.11
C ILE A 73 2.91 -17.71 7.56
N GLN A 74 2.04 -17.13 6.74
CA GLN A 74 0.91 -17.84 6.14
C GLN A 74 1.34 -18.82 5.04
N PHE A 75 2.39 -18.48 4.30
CA PHE A 75 2.89 -19.23 3.15
C PHE A 75 4.41 -19.44 3.24
N PRO A 76 4.90 -20.21 4.25
CA PRO A 76 6.34 -20.35 4.52
C PRO A 76 7.12 -21.09 3.41
N LYS A 77 6.42 -21.78 2.51
CA LYS A 77 7.02 -22.39 1.32
C LYS A 77 7.23 -21.40 0.18
N GLU A 78 6.64 -20.21 0.25
CA GLU A 78 6.73 -19.20 -0.81
C GLU A 78 7.63 -18.04 -0.45
N LEU A 79 7.63 -17.61 0.83
CA LEU A 79 8.37 -16.45 1.31
C LEU A 79 9.00 -16.75 2.67
N ASP A 80 10.29 -16.48 2.78
CA ASP A 80 11.06 -16.56 4.03
C ASP A 80 11.71 -15.20 4.35
N ILE A 81 11.44 -14.69 5.55
CA ILE A 81 12.02 -13.44 6.04
C ILE A 81 13.31 -13.74 6.76
N VAL A 82 14.44 -13.51 6.09
CA VAL A 82 15.77 -13.90 6.61
C VAL A 82 16.55 -12.75 7.26
N GLY A 83 16.03 -11.53 7.21
CA GLY A 83 16.67 -10.35 7.80
C GLY A 83 15.72 -9.18 8.01
N VAL A 84 16.10 -8.28 8.91
CA VAL A 84 15.34 -7.05 9.21
C VAL A 84 16.28 -5.89 9.50
N ALA A 85 15.91 -4.69 9.01
CA ALA A 85 16.48 -3.43 9.45
C ALA A 85 15.36 -2.51 9.96
N GLU A 86 15.43 -2.15 11.26
CA GLU A 86 14.43 -1.32 11.92
C GLU A 86 15.08 -0.56 13.08
N PRO A 87 15.07 0.78 13.07
CA PRO A 87 15.75 1.59 14.11
C PRO A 87 15.00 1.60 15.46
N ILE A 88 13.71 1.27 15.49
CA ILE A 88 12.93 1.22 16.72
C ILE A 88 13.10 -0.15 17.35
N SER A 89 13.84 -0.22 18.49
CA SER A 89 14.24 -1.48 19.13
C SER A 89 13.09 -2.44 19.35
N ILE A 90 11.97 -1.96 19.93
CA ILE A 90 10.81 -2.81 20.22
C ILE A 90 10.18 -3.42 18.94
N ARG A 91 10.15 -2.68 17.81
CA ARG A 91 9.69 -3.20 16.53
C ARG A 91 10.65 -4.23 15.98
N ASN A 92 11.94 -3.92 16.04
CA ASN A 92 13.01 -4.79 15.60
C ASN A 92 12.96 -6.13 16.34
N GLU A 93 12.89 -6.10 17.67
CA GLU A 93 12.80 -7.30 18.52
C GLU A 93 11.55 -8.14 18.24
N ARG A 94 10.38 -7.50 18.20
CA ARG A 94 9.12 -8.19 17.87
C ARG A 94 9.16 -8.84 16.49
N TYR A 95 9.69 -8.14 15.50
CA TYR A 95 9.78 -8.65 14.13
C TYR A 95 10.79 -9.79 14.03
N THR A 96 11.97 -9.64 14.64
CA THR A 96 13.01 -10.67 14.72
C THR A 96 12.47 -11.95 15.35
N LYS A 97 11.83 -11.84 16.51
CA LYS A 97 11.21 -12.99 17.20
C LYS A 97 10.11 -13.65 16.37
N LYS A 98 9.26 -12.84 15.76
CA LYS A 98 8.12 -13.30 14.94
C LYS A 98 8.53 -14.13 13.73
N HIS A 99 9.64 -13.80 13.11
CA HIS A 99 10.16 -14.45 11.91
C HIS A 99 11.37 -15.34 12.14
N ASN A 100 11.77 -15.57 13.40
CA ASN A 100 12.96 -16.36 13.78
C ASN A 100 14.24 -15.89 13.08
N ILE A 101 14.43 -14.57 12.93
CA ILE A 101 15.59 -13.99 12.29
C ILE A 101 16.82 -14.16 13.19
N SER A 102 17.94 -14.64 12.65
CA SER A 102 19.19 -14.74 13.39
C SER A 102 19.76 -13.38 13.77
N GLU A 103 20.44 -13.27 14.92
CA GLU A 103 20.99 -12.00 15.40
C GLU A 103 21.97 -11.36 14.40
N GLU A 104 22.70 -12.14 13.63
CA GLU A 104 23.60 -11.65 12.56
C GLU A 104 22.87 -10.97 11.40
N ASN A 105 21.56 -11.21 11.24
CA ASN A 105 20.70 -10.64 10.19
C ASN A 105 19.74 -9.58 10.74
N ARG A 106 19.98 -9.13 11.97
CA ARG A 106 19.26 -8.09 12.66
C ARG A 106 20.04 -6.78 12.61
N PHE A 107 19.49 -5.76 12.00
CA PHE A 107 20.13 -4.47 11.80
C PHE A 107 19.25 -3.34 12.36
N ASP A 108 19.87 -2.28 12.85
CA ASP A 108 19.21 -1.05 13.30
C ASP A 108 18.92 -0.09 12.15
N THR A 109 19.75 -0.09 11.09
CA THR A 109 19.56 0.74 9.91
C THR A 109 19.71 -0.06 8.62
N TRP A 110 19.12 0.44 7.54
CA TRP A 110 19.20 -0.24 6.24
C TRP A 110 20.61 -0.22 5.63
N GLU A 111 21.43 0.77 5.97
CA GLU A 111 22.81 0.88 5.51
C GLU A 111 23.63 -0.36 5.90
N HIS A 112 23.51 -0.80 7.16
CA HIS A 112 24.25 -1.94 7.68
C HIS A 112 23.86 -3.27 7.00
N VAL A 113 22.69 -3.37 6.40
CA VAL A 113 22.31 -4.55 5.59
C VAL A 113 23.25 -4.71 4.39
N PHE A 114 23.69 -3.60 3.84
CA PHE A 114 24.48 -3.55 2.61
C PHE A 114 26.01 -3.43 2.82
N ASP A 115 26.46 -3.48 4.07
CA ASP A 115 27.90 -3.53 4.43
C ASP A 115 28.50 -4.93 4.23
N ARG A 116 27.67 -5.91 3.88
CA ARG A 116 28.05 -7.31 3.66
C ARG A 116 27.59 -7.80 2.28
N PRO A 117 28.12 -8.92 1.77
CA PRO A 117 27.66 -9.52 0.53
C PRO A 117 26.16 -9.86 0.54
N LYS A 118 25.55 -9.90 -0.64
CA LYS A 118 24.15 -10.29 -0.84
C LYS A 118 23.87 -11.65 -0.18
N PHE A 119 22.82 -11.74 0.66
CA PHE A 119 22.45 -12.96 1.41
C PHE A 119 20.95 -13.31 1.32
N ALA A 120 20.19 -12.64 0.46
CA ALA A 120 18.79 -12.93 0.18
C ALA A 120 18.48 -12.69 -1.31
N ASP A 121 17.32 -13.12 -1.78
CA ASP A 121 16.89 -12.92 -3.16
C ASP A 121 16.40 -11.50 -3.40
N ALA A 122 15.62 -10.97 -2.46
CA ALA A 122 14.98 -9.67 -2.59
C ALA A 122 14.98 -8.85 -1.29
N VAL A 123 14.60 -7.58 -1.43
CA VAL A 123 14.44 -6.64 -0.32
C VAL A 123 13.03 -6.06 -0.36
N ILE A 124 12.36 -6.05 0.79
CA ILE A 124 11.10 -5.32 0.99
C ILE A 124 11.45 -3.96 1.58
N ILE A 125 11.11 -2.86 0.90
CA ILE A 125 11.33 -1.50 1.39
C ILE A 125 10.00 -0.91 1.82
N SER A 126 9.81 -0.79 3.13
CA SER A 126 8.61 -0.24 3.80
C SER A 126 8.97 0.84 4.83
N THR A 127 10.06 1.53 4.58
CA THR A 127 10.50 2.73 5.28
C THR A 127 9.57 3.92 5.01
N PRO A 128 9.72 5.07 5.69
CA PRO A 128 9.04 6.31 5.30
C PRO A 128 9.39 6.74 3.86
N ASP A 129 8.45 7.41 3.19
CA ASP A 129 8.49 7.76 1.76
C ASP A 129 9.81 8.38 1.28
N ASN A 130 10.36 9.29 2.08
CA ASN A 130 11.62 9.99 1.79
C ASN A 130 12.88 9.11 1.97
N LEU A 131 12.72 7.91 2.50
CA LEU A 131 13.80 6.94 2.69
C LEU A 131 13.69 5.74 1.73
N HIS A 132 12.90 5.83 0.66
CA HIS A 132 12.77 4.77 -0.34
C HIS A 132 13.94 4.72 -1.32
N TYR A 133 14.40 5.89 -1.77
CA TYR A 133 15.38 6.00 -2.86
C TYR A 133 16.72 5.35 -2.53
N GLY A 134 17.34 5.74 -1.41
CA GLY A 134 18.67 5.25 -1.01
C GLY A 134 18.78 3.73 -0.96
N PRO A 135 17.99 3.05 -0.13
CA PRO A 135 18.04 1.59 -0.03
C PRO A 135 17.62 0.89 -1.33
N CYS A 136 16.70 1.46 -2.13
CA CYS A 136 16.31 0.89 -3.41
C CYS A 136 17.48 0.89 -4.40
N MET A 137 18.18 2.01 -4.54
CA MET A 137 19.34 2.10 -5.41
C MET A 137 20.43 1.13 -4.98
N LYS A 138 20.74 1.06 -3.67
CA LYS A 138 21.76 0.16 -3.16
C LYS A 138 21.41 -1.31 -3.35
N ALA A 139 20.17 -1.69 -3.11
CA ALA A 139 19.67 -3.04 -3.34
C ALA A 139 19.83 -3.45 -4.81
N LEU A 140 19.45 -2.60 -5.76
CA LEU A 140 19.57 -2.85 -7.18
C LEU A 140 21.04 -2.98 -7.64
N GLU A 141 21.95 -2.14 -7.12
CA GLU A 141 23.39 -2.21 -7.38
C GLU A 141 23.99 -3.55 -6.91
N MET A 142 23.50 -4.07 -5.78
CA MET A 142 23.94 -5.36 -5.22
C MET A 142 23.22 -6.56 -5.83
N GLY A 143 22.31 -6.35 -6.78
CA GLY A 143 21.63 -7.42 -7.51
C GLY A 143 20.44 -8.04 -6.77
N TYR A 144 19.84 -7.34 -5.80
CA TYR A 144 18.57 -7.73 -5.22
C TYR A 144 17.42 -7.35 -6.11
N ASP A 145 16.34 -8.14 -6.11
CA ASP A 145 15.03 -7.68 -6.53
C ASP A 145 14.36 -6.89 -5.39
N VAL A 146 13.44 -6.01 -5.71
CA VAL A 146 12.87 -5.06 -4.73
C VAL A 146 11.34 -5.08 -4.76
N LEU A 147 10.72 -5.25 -3.60
CA LEU A 147 9.33 -4.88 -3.35
C LEU A 147 9.34 -3.51 -2.66
N LEU A 148 8.89 -2.47 -3.38
CA LEU A 148 8.96 -1.08 -2.94
C LEU A 148 7.59 -0.56 -2.55
N GLU A 149 7.45 -0.06 -1.32
CA GLU A 149 6.23 0.64 -0.91
C GLU A 149 6.02 1.93 -1.73
N LYS A 150 4.76 2.29 -1.85
CA LYS A 150 4.34 3.54 -2.49
C LYS A 150 4.48 4.73 -1.51
N PRO A 151 4.69 5.95 -2.01
CA PRO A 151 5.07 6.32 -3.38
C PRO A 151 6.49 5.85 -3.70
N ILE A 152 6.82 5.69 -4.98
CA ILE A 152 8.15 5.19 -5.40
C ILE A 152 9.27 6.00 -4.76
N ALA A 153 9.22 7.31 -4.91
CA ALA A 153 10.15 8.27 -4.32
C ALA A 153 9.51 9.68 -4.29
N PRO A 154 10.05 10.64 -3.52
CA PRO A 154 9.52 12.00 -3.43
C PRO A 154 9.62 12.82 -4.73
N SER A 155 10.59 12.55 -5.59
CA SER A 155 10.84 13.33 -6.81
C SER A 155 10.79 12.50 -8.09
N GLU A 156 10.45 13.12 -9.20
CA GLU A 156 10.49 12.52 -10.54
C GLU A 156 11.88 11.98 -10.87
N LYS A 157 12.93 12.77 -10.56
CA LYS A 157 14.31 12.34 -10.80
C LYS A 157 14.62 11.02 -10.12
N GLU A 158 14.32 10.88 -8.85
CA GLU A 158 14.56 9.65 -8.09
C GLU A 158 13.76 8.46 -8.67
N CYS A 159 12.50 8.69 -9.08
CA CYS A 159 11.71 7.66 -9.75
C CYS A 159 12.34 7.19 -11.06
N LEU A 160 12.88 8.11 -11.86
CA LEU A 160 13.58 7.81 -13.12
C LEU A 160 14.92 7.11 -12.87
N ASP A 161 15.67 7.52 -11.86
CA ASP A 161 16.92 6.88 -11.48
C ASP A 161 16.71 5.40 -11.08
N ILE A 162 15.69 5.12 -10.27
CA ILE A 162 15.30 3.76 -9.90
C ILE A 162 14.92 2.95 -11.15
N LEU A 163 14.08 3.50 -12.03
CA LEU A 163 13.66 2.82 -13.26
C LEU A 163 14.87 2.50 -14.17
N ASN A 164 15.75 3.48 -14.36
CA ASN A 164 16.93 3.33 -15.19
C ASN A 164 17.91 2.27 -14.64
N LEU A 165 18.11 2.28 -13.32
CA LEU A 165 19.00 1.31 -12.67
C LEU A 165 18.39 -0.09 -12.70
N ALA A 166 17.10 -0.24 -12.45
CA ALA A 166 16.39 -1.52 -12.56
C ALA A 166 16.53 -2.12 -13.97
N ASN A 167 16.33 -1.29 -15.01
CA ASN A 167 16.52 -1.71 -16.39
C ASN A 167 17.98 -2.09 -16.69
N LYS A 168 18.96 -1.32 -16.20
CA LYS A 168 20.38 -1.56 -16.38
C LYS A 168 20.86 -2.86 -15.73
N THR A 169 20.37 -3.14 -14.52
CA THR A 169 20.76 -4.32 -13.74
C THR A 169 19.91 -5.56 -14.07
N GLY A 170 18.81 -5.41 -14.79
CA GLY A 170 17.85 -6.47 -15.07
C GLY A 170 17.09 -6.95 -13.83
N ARG A 171 17.07 -6.14 -12.75
CA ARG A 171 16.37 -6.47 -11.51
C ARG A 171 14.91 -6.03 -11.54
N ILE A 172 14.09 -6.72 -10.78
CA ILE A 172 12.68 -6.41 -10.65
C ILE A 172 12.49 -5.36 -9.56
N VAL A 173 11.75 -4.29 -9.87
CA VAL A 173 11.18 -3.40 -8.86
C VAL A 173 9.66 -3.51 -8.94
N ALA A 174 9.07 -4.17 -7.96
CA ALA A 174 7.62 -4.28 -7.82
C ALA A 174 7.11 -3.21 -6.87
N VAL A 175 6.35 -2.24 -7.39
CA VAL A 175 5.78 -1.15 -6.58
C VAL A 175 4.45 -1.58 -5.98
N CYS A 176 4.25 -1.30 -4.69
CA CYS A 176 3.08 -1.69 -3.91
C CYS A 176 1.81 -0.88 -4.25
N HIS A 177 1.43 -0.82 -5.52
CA HIS A 177 0.13 -0.32 -5.94
C HIS A 177 -0.96 -1.38 -5.71
N VAL A 178 -1.23 -1.65 -4.43
CA VAL A 178 -2.02 -2.78 -3.95
C VAL A 178 -3.46 -2.82 -4.49
N LEU A 179 -4.03 -1.68 -4.85
CA LEU A 179 -5.39 -1.61 -5.41
C LEU A 179 -5.54 -2.40 -6.71
N ARG A 180 -4.47 -2.52 -7.51
CA ARG A 180 -4.49 -3.33 -8.73
C ARG A 180 -4.74 -4.81 -8.49
N TYR A 181 -4.49 -5.29 -7.27
CA TYR A 181 -4.65 -6.68 -6.84
C TYR A 181 -5.94 -6.93 -6.07
N ALA A 182 -6.69 -5.88 -5.73
CA ALA A 182 -7.97 -6.02 -5.07
C ALA A 182 -9.03 -6.59 -6.04
N PRO A 183 -9.77 -7.64 -5.65
CA PRO A 183 -10.74 -8.31 -6.53
C PRO A 183 -11.76 -7.36 -7.16
N TYR A 184 -12.18 -6.34 -6.41
CA TYR A 184 -13.09 -5.31 -6.90
C TYR A 184 -12.52 -4.56 -8.11
N PHE A 185 -11.29 -4.06 -8.01
CA PHE A 185 -10.67 -3.29 -9.09
C PHE A 185 -10.27 -4.17 -10.28
N ILE A 186 -9.86 -5.41 -10.04
CA ILE A 186 -9.61 -6.39 -11.10
C ILE A 186 -10.90 -6.59 -11.90
N LYS A 187 -12.01 -6.84 -11.22
CA LYS A 187 -13.32 -7.06 -11.86
C LYS A 187 -13.80 -5.84 -12.63
N LEU A 188 -13.64 -4.66 -12.05
CA LEU A 188 -14.01 -3.40 -12.71
C LEU A 188 -13.20 -3.20 -14.01
N ARG A 189 -11.90 -3.46 -13.97
CA ARG A 189 -11.04 -3.41 -15.17
C ARG A 189 -11.45 -4.41 -16.23
N GLU A 190 -11.74 -5.65 -15.85
CA GLU A 190 -12.26 -6.67 -16.79
C GLU A 190 -13.54 -6.20 -17.50
N MET A 191 -14.48 -5.60 -16.75
CA MET A 191 -15.73 -5.07 -17.32
C MET A 191 -15.47 -3.94 -18.31
N ILE A 192 -14.52 -3.05 -18.01
CA ILE A 192 -14.12 -1.97 -18.91
C ILE A 192 -13.47 -2.56 -20.18
N GLN A 193 -12.52 -3.47 -20.03
CA GLN A 193 -11.75 -4.02 -21.13
C GLN A 193 -12.55 -4.96 -22.03
N SER A 194 -13.52 -5.69 -21.47
CA SER A 194 -14.41 -6.56 -22.26
C SER A 194 -15.41 -5.78 -23.12
N GLY A 195 -15.51 -4.45 -22.92
CA GLY A 195 -16.50 -3.63 -23.61
C GLY A 195 -17.93 -3.84 -23.14
N SER A 196 -18.16 -4.57 -22.03
CA SER A 196 -19.51 -4.86 -21.51
C SER A 196 -20.31 -3.60 -21.13
N ILE A 197 -19.61 -2.52 -20.77
CA ILE A 197 -20.20 -1.20 -20.52
C ILE A 197 -20.10 -0.25 -21.71
N GLY A 198 -19.66 -0.75 -22.88
CA GLY A 198 -19.39 0.05 -24.06
C GLY A 198 -18.04 0.78 -24.00
N LYS A 199 -17.87 1.78 -24.86
CA LYS A 199 -16.64 2.59 -24.91
C LYS A 199 -16.58 3.49 -23.67
N LEU A 200 -15.46 3.45 -22.97
CA LEU A 200 -15.18 4.37 -21.85
C LEU A 200 -15.02 5.80 -22.37
N ILE A 201 -15.84 6.71 -21.87
CA ILE A 201 -15.83 8.14 -22.25
C ILE A 201 -15.25 8.99 -21.11
N SER A 202 -15.68 8.73 -19.87
CA SER A 202 -15.24 9.46 -18.68
C SER A 202 -15.26 8.56 -17.46
N ILE A 203 -14.45 8.92 -16.45
CA ILE A 203 -14.48 8.33 -15.11
C ILE A 203 -14.62 9.47 -14.11
N GLN A 204 -15.51 9.33 -13.14
CA GLN A 204 -15.49 10.09 -11.90
C GLN A 204 -15.01 9.17 -10.80
N HIS A 205 -13.93 9.57 -10.14
CA HIS A 205 -13.32 8.84 -9.03
C HIS A 205 -13.31 9.72 -7.79
N LEU A 206 -13.69 9.14 -6.65
CA LEU A 206 -13.69 9.80 -5.35
C LEU A 206 -12.93 8.94 -4.36
N GLU A 207 -12.03 9.54 -3.61
CA GLU A 207 -11.29 8.90 -2.52
C GLU A 207 -11.57 9.66 -1.21
N PRO A 208 -12.67 9.37 -0.52
CA PRO A 208 -12.98 9.96 0.77
C PRO A 208 -12.10 9.33 1.86
N ILE A 209 -11.15 10.11 2.39
CA ILE A 209 -10.33 9.66 3.50
C ILE A 209 -11.13 9.81 4.79
N GLU A 210 -11.29 8.71 5.51
CA GLU A 210 -11.99 8.64 6.78
C GLU A 210 -11.33 9.59 7.82
N HIS A 211 -12.14 10.21 8.70
CA HIS A 211 -11.71 11.30 9.58
C HIS A 211 -10.62 10.90 10.59
N ILE A 212 -10.62 9.67 11.09
CA ILE A 212 -9.57 9.15 12.00
C ILE A 212 -8.27 9.01 11.23
N HIS A 213 -8.31 8.36 10.05
CA HIS A 213 -7.15 8.21 9.18
C HIS A 213 -6.57 9.57 8.77
N MET A 214 -7.43 10.53 8.39
CA MET A 214 -6.99 11.89 8.05
C MET A 214 -6.29 12.56 9.23
N SER A 215 -6.91 12.56 10.41
CA SER A 215 -6.36 13.19 11.61
C SER A 215 -5.09 12.50 12.13
N HIS A 216 -5.02 11.17 12.03
CA HIS A 216 -3.83 10.40 12.39
C HIS A 216 -2.66 10.68 11.44
N SER A 217 -2.83 10.43 10.15
CA SER A 217 -1.71 10.41 9.20
C SER A 217 -1.29 11.81 8.76
N TYR A 218 -2.24 12.70 8.46
CA TYR A 218 -1.98 13.96 7.76
C TYR A 218 -2.11 15.21 8.65
N VAL A 219 -2.59 15.08 9.88
CA VAL A 219 -2.65 16.19 10.85
C VAL A 219 -1.62 16.00 11.97
N ARG A 220 -1.50 14.81 12.54
CA ARG A 220 -0.58 14.52 13.68
C ARG A 220 0.64 13.71 13.28
N GLY A 221 0.48 12.77 12.37
CA GLY A 221 1.46 11.75 12.03
C GLY A 221 2.51 12.18 11.02
N ASN A 222 3.12 11.20 10.39
CA ASN A 222 4.32 11.39 9.56
C ASN A 222 4.12 12.34 8.38
N TRP A 223 2.90 12.42 7.82
CA TRP A 223 2.59 13.24 6.64
C TRP A 223 1.96 14.60 6.98
N HIS A 224 2.09 15.08 8.23
CA HIS A 224 1.58 16.40 8.64
C HIS A 224 2.33 17.58 8.00
N ASN A 225 3.52 17.36 7.47
CA ASN A 225 4.36 18.40 6.88
C ASN A 225 5.03 17.91 5.60
N SER A 226 4.59 18.44 4.46
CA SER A 226 5.09 18.05 3.14
C SER A 226 6.57 18.42 2.85
N LYS A 227 7.18 19.26 3.69
CA LYS A 227 8.63 19.54 3.60
C LYS A 227 9.49 18.49 4.28
N LYS A 228 8.90 17.71 5.20
CA LYS A 228 9.60 16.64 5.94
C LYS A 228 9.34 15.27 5.35
N THR A 229 8.22 15.11 4.63
CA THR A 229 7.82 13.88 3.99
C THR A 229 7.30 14.17 2.57
N THR A 230 6.20 13.57 2.15
CA THR A 230 5.56 13.83 0.86
C THR A 230 4.18 14.44 1.04
N PRO A 231 3.71 15.27 0.10
CA PRO A 231 2.35 15.82 0.16
C PRO A 231 1.31 14.72 0.00
N ILE A 232 0.10 14.94 0.55
CA ILE A 232 -1.01 13.97 0.52
C ILE A 232 -1.33 13.47 -0.89
N ILE A 233 -1.21 14.33 -1.90
CA ILE A 233 -1.44 13.97 -3.31
C ILE A 233 -0.47 12.87 -3.77
N LEU A 234 0.75 12.84 -3.25
CA LEU A 234 1.73 11.80 -3.54
C LEU A 234 1.63 10.64 -2.54
N ALA A 235 1.58 10.92 -1.23
CA ALA A 235 1.56 9.89 -0.19
C ALA A 235 0.31 8.99 -0.24
N LYS A 236 -0.84 9.53 -0.65
CA LYS A 236 -2.13 8.82 -0.71
C LYS A 236 -2.66 8.70 -2.13
N SER A 237 -2.83 9.80 -2.85
CA SER A 237 -3.52 9.79 -4.13
C SER A 237 -2.68 9.25 -5.29
N CYS A 238 -1.43 8.84 -5.05
CA CYS A 238 -0.69 8.03 -6.02
C CYS A 238 -1.44 6.72 -6.35
N HIS A 239 -2.19 6.14 -5.41
CA HIS A 239 -3.07 5.01 -5.64
C HIS A 239 -4.19 5.35 -6.64
N ASP A 240 -4.80 6.53 -6.49
CA ASP A 240 -5.93 6.98 -7.31
C ASP A 240 -5.49 7.22 -8.76
N LEU A 241 -4.38 7.92 -8.92
CA LEU A 241 -3.79 8.18 -10.25
C LEU A 241 -3.34 6.89 -10.93
N ASP A 242 -2.76 5.97 -10.17
CA ASP A 242 -2.34 4.68 -10.65
C ASP A 242 -3.51 3.82 -11.14
N ILE A 243 -4.56 3.69 -10.31
CA ILE A 243 -5.71 2.85 -10.64
C ILE A 243 -6.49 3.40 -11.84
N LEU A 244 -6.64 4.72 -11.95
CA LEU A 244 -7.27 5.37 -13.09
C LEU A 244 -6.51 5.09 -14.38
N ARG A 245 -5.18 5.28 -14.38
CA ARG A 245 -4.32 4.99 -15.52
C ARG A 245 -4.37 3.51 -15.91
N TRP A 246 -4.37 2.62 -14.92
CA TRP A 246 -4.42 1.17 -15.13
C TRP A 246 -5.75 0.73 -15.73
N MET A 247 -6.89 1.31 -15.31
CA MET A 247 -8.21 1.04 -15.88
C MET A 247 -8.34 1.55 -17.31
N ILE A 248 -7.88 2.79 -17.56
CA ILE A 248 -7.97 3.43 -18.88
C ILE A 248 -7.02 2.77 -19.89
N GLY A 249 -5.86 2.28 -19.43
CA GLY A 249 -4.83 1.66 -20.28
C GLY A 249 -4.11 2.64 -21.21
N LYS A 250 -4.17 3.96 -20.94
CA LYS A 250 -3.55 5.01 -21.76
C LYS A 250 -2.76 5.98 -20.89
N PRO A 251 -1.69 6.62 -21.43
CA PRO A 251 -0.99 7.68 -20.73
C PRO A 251 -1.89 8.91 -20.54
N CYS A 252 -1.64 9.67 -19.47
CA CYS A 252 -2.25 10.97 -19.24
C CYS A 252 -1.73 11.97 -20.28
N LYS A 253 -2.61 12.74 -20.90
CA LYS A 253 -2.27 13.78 -21.86
C LYS A 253 -2.08 15.14 -21.20
N SER A 254 -2.93 15.48 -20.25
CA SER A 254 -2.89 16.73 -19.49
C SER A 254 -3.53 16.55 -18.13
N ILE A 255 -3.09 17.33 -17.16
CA ILE A 255 -3.62 17.34 -15.80
C ILE A 255 -3.80 18.76 -15.32
N ALA A 256 -4.87 19.02 -14.56
CA ALA A 256 -5.04 20.23 -13.77
C ALA A 256 -5.42 19.81 -12.34
N ALA A 257 -4.90 20.51 -11.35
CA ALA A 257 -5.14 20.20 -9.95
C ALA A 257 -5.49 21.46 -9.16
N TYR A 258 -6.46 21.31 -8.26
CA TYR A 258 -6.89 22.37 -7.34
C TYR A 258 -6.95 21.78 -5.94
N GLY A 259 -6.55 22.55 -4.95
CA GLY A 259 -6.58 22.11 -3.57
C GLY A 259 -6.89 23.26 -2.61
N SER A 260 -7.51 22.94 -1.48
CA SER A 260 -7.70 23.89 -0.39
C SER A 260 -7.74 23.19 0.96
N LEU A 261 -7.10 23.79 1.96
CA LEU A 261 -7.27 23.37 3.35
C LEU A 261 -8.45 24.16 3.93
N LYS A 262 -9.56 23.46 4.22
CA LYS A 262 -10.77 24.11 4.76
C LYS A 262 -11.00 23.87 6.24
N TRP A 263 -10.68 22.68 6.74
CA TRP A 263 -11.08 22.26 8.08
C TRP A 263 -9.98 22.42 9.14
N PHE A 264 -8.85 21.76 8.97
CA PHE A 264 -7.77 21.76 9.95
C PHE A 264 -6.94 23.05 9.92
N LYS A 265 -7.59 24.15 10.32
CA LYS A 265 -7.02 25.49 10.44
C LYS A 265 -7.24 26.01 11.86
N LYS A 266 -6.36 26.93 12.32
CA LYS A 266 -6.44 27.52 13.64
C LYS A 266 -7.75 28.27 13.89
N GLU A 267 -8.26 28.99 12.87
CA GLU A 267 -9.54 29.70 12.92
C GLU A 267 -10.76 28.81 13.07
N ASN A 268 -10.64 27.52 12.75
CA ASN A 268 -11.74 26.55 12.89
C ASN A 268 -11.65 25.76 14.20
N ALA A 269 -10.67 26.06 15.05
CA ALA A 269 -10.57 25.40 16.35
C ALA A 269 -11.78 25.77 17.22
N PRO A 270 -12.52 24.80 17.79
CA PRO A 270 -13.65 25.08 18.66
C PRO A 270 -13.24 25.92 19.87
N GLU A 271 -14.14 26.76 20.35
CA GLU A 271 -13.91 27.51 21.58
C GLU A 271 -13.64 26.57 22.75
N GLY A 272 -12.62 26.89 23.57
CA GLY A 272 -12.15 26.04 24.67
C GLY A 272 -11.28 24.87 24.26
N SER A 273 -10.93 24.75 22.96
CA SER A 273 -9.95 23.75 22.53
C SER A 273 -8.52 24.11 22.98
N THR A 274 -7.74 23.10 23.29
CA THR A 274 -6.32 23.22 23.70
C THR A 274 -5.38 22.80 22.58
N ASN A 275 -4.08 23.06 22.73
CA ASN A 275 -3.07 22.65 21.75
C ASN A 275 -2.90 21.12 21.67
N ARG A 276 -3.15 20.42 22.78
CA ARG A 276 -3.12 18.95 22.85
C ARG A 276 -4.39 18.44 23.49
N CYS A 277 -4.89 17.30 23.05
CA CYS A 277 -6.09 16.67 23.62
C CYS A 277 -5.93 16.33 25.13
N SER A 278 -4.68 16.09 25.57
CA SER A 278 -4.35 15.80 26.97
C SER A 278 -4.34 17.02 27.92
N ASP A 279 -4.43 18.24 27.39
CA ASP A 279 -4.24 19.47 28.18
C ASP A 279 -5.57 20.01 28.77
N GLY A 280 -6.53 19.15 29.00
CA GLY A 280 -7.84 19.53 29.55
C GLY A 280 -8.75 20.22 28.54
N CYS A 281 -8.77 19.74 27.30
CA CYS A 281 -9.57 20.29 26.22
C CYS A 281 -11.08 20.24 26.53
N ALA A 282 -11.73 21.40 26.59
CA ALA A 282 -13.15 21.51 26.94
C ALA A 282 -14.11 20.81 25.97
N VAL A 283 -13.69 20.63 24.71
CA VAL A 283 -14.48 19.95 23.66
C VAL A 283 -14.09 18.49 23.45
N GLU A 284 -13.21 17.93 24.30
CA GLU A 284 -12.70 16.56 24.13
C GLU A 284 -13.85 15.55 24.03
N ALA A 285 -14.86 15.65 24.90
CA ALA A 285 -15.96 14.71 24.99
C ALA A 285 -16.78 14.57 23.69
N THR A 286 -16.86 15.61 22.87
CA THR A 286 -17.65 15.63 21.62
C THR A 286 -16.76 15.66 20.37
N CYS A 287 -15.46 15.86 20.50
CA CYS A 287 -14.55 15.98 19.37
C CYS A 287 -14.36 14.63 18.66
N PRO A 288 -14.69 14.53 17.35
CA PRO A 288 -14.46 13.30 16.58
C PRO A 288 -12.97 13.05 16.28
N TYR A 289 -12.12 14.06 16.50
CA TYR A 289 -10.67 14.00 16.26
C TYR A 289 -9.86 13.84 17.55
N SER A 290 -10.52 13.58 18.70
CA SER A 290 -9.81 13.40 19.97
C SER A 290 -8.78 12.29 19.89
N ALA A 291 -7.51 12.64 20.19
CA ALA A 291 -6.43 11.65 20.24
C ALA A 291 -6.67 10.65 21.38
N LEU A 292 -7.23 11.09 22.51
CA LEU A 292 -7.53 10.22 23.65
C LEU A 292 -8.53 9.13 23.28
N LYS A 293 -9.59 9.49 22.54
CA LYS A 293 -10.59 8.52 22.06
C LYS A 293 -10.02 7.58 21.00
N ILE A 294 -9.32 8.14 20.02
CA ILE A 294 -8.80 7.36 18.88
C ILE A 294 -7.76 6.34 19.33
N TYR A 295 -6.88 6.73 20.26
CA TYR A 295 -5.72 5.92 20.61
C TYR A 295 -5.87 5.13 21.92
N ASN A 296 -6.80 5.51 22.81
CA ASN A 296 -7.08 4.73 24.00
C ASN A 296 -8.20 3.69 23.80
N ASP A 297 -8.85 3.67 22.64
CA ASP A 297 -9.82 2.62 22.30
C ASP A 297 -9.06 1.31 21.95
N PRO A 298 -9.20 0.23 22.74
CA PRO A 298 -8.55 -1.04 22.45
C PRO A 298 -9.02 -1.69 21.13
N ASN A 299 -10.20 -1.31 20.65
CA ASN A 299 -10.72 -1.74 19.34
C ASN A 299 -10.39 -0.75 18.20
N GLY A 300 -9.71 0.34 18.53
CA GLY A 300 -9.38 1.42 17.61
C GLY A 300 -7.94 1.37 17.11
N TRP A 301 -7.28 2.51 17.18
CA TRP A 301 -5.93 2.71 16.67
C TRP A 301 -4.83 2.64 17.74
N SER A 302 -5.11 2.01 18.89
CA SER A 302 -4.12 1.83 19.97
C SER A 302 -2.86 1.10 19.51
N SER A 303 -3.03 0.12 18.61
CA SER A 303 -1.93 -0.68 18.04
C SER A 303 -0.93 0.09 17.17
N VAL A 304 -1.19 1.38 16.86
CA VAL A 304 -0.21 2.22 16.13
C VAL A 304 0.91 2.73 17.05
N PHE A 305 0.74 2.61 18.34
CA PHE A 305 1.78 2.90 19.32
C PHE A 305 2.53 1.63 19.67
N ASP A 306 3.85 1.69 19.55
CA ASP A 306 4.75 0.60 19.94
C ASP A 306 5.05 0.73 21.43
N LEU A 307 4.02 0.49 22.24
CA LEU A 307 4.16 0.44 23.69
C LEU A 307 4.79 -0.90 24.12
N PRO A 308 5.56 -0.93 25.21
CA PRO A 308 5.98 -2.16 25.87
C PRO A 308 4.78 -3.06 26.17
N ASP A 309 5.03 -4.37 26.28
CA ASP A 309 3.98 -5.37 26.53
C ASP A 309 3.63 -5.53 28.03
N ASP A 310 4.08 -4.63 28.90
CA ASP A 310 3.88 -4.58 30.37
C ASP A 310 2.72 -3.69 30.82
#